data_922b395eb57702ac44dcf1a0c2f92f02
#
_entry.id   922b395eb57702ac44dcf1a0c2f92f02
#
_cell.length_a   1.000
_cell.length_b   1.000
_cell.length_c   1.000
_cell.angle_alpha   90.00
_cell.angle_beta   90.00
_cell.angle_gamma   90.00
#
_symmetry.space_group_name_H-M   'P 1'
#
loop_
_entity.id
_entity.type
_entity.pdbx_description
1 polymer ?
#
loop_
_entity_poly.entity_id
_entity_poly.type
_entity_poly.pdbx_seq_one_letter_code
_entity_poly.pdbx_strand_id
1 'polypeptide(L)'
;MPSPPDTRILIVDADTDFLQWAAQHLKAPGVEIVTAIKADEALAYYQKQPADLVLAEVRLPQVSGVELLKRLRMSDPNSTVILFSALASNSNVIEAMRLGAYDVLGKEKLPYELRSVVEGALSAQESRRVTREVGSGVQPESLQETIIGRSAAMQEVFKMIGRVSRSDAPVMITGESGSGKELVARAVHKFSPRAQREFVGINITSIPDNLMESELFGHEKGSFTGAVAQRVGRFEQCDGGTLFLDEIGDMPLAVQSKLLRVLQEGEYCRVGSNQTNKCDVRILAATHKDLESEVERGRFREDLFYRLNVVRIHIPPLRERRDDVRLLAEFFLQRQSARRRGPVMRLSSDALALLEAYDWPGNVRELENTIQRACALCNCDVLLPSDIPVGSVKGTRFQSSVGTVSRMQDALSSLISIAQGQPDLELLPWVRRELCRLSLRHFEDDAIKAAQLLGVSVGEVEEIARSADLAEALDEGAIQAASAKPAKRASRKASGA
;
A
#
# COMPACT_ATOMS: atom_id res chain seq x y z
N MET A 1 -7.40 45.75 -36.73
CA MET A 1 -7.26 44.30 -36.62
C MET A 1 -7.24 43.97 -35.15
N PRO A 2 -7.99 43.00 -34.63
CA PRO A 2 -7.87 42.62 -33.23
C PRO A 2 -6.44 42.14 -32.98
N SER A 3 -5.87 42.50 -31.84
CA SER A 3 -4.57 41.98 -31.39
C SER A 3 -4.57 40.45 -31.41
N PRO A 4 -3.46 39.77 -31.77
CA PRO A 4 -3.43 38.31 -31.70
C PRO A 4 -3.76 37.87 -30.28
N PRO A 5 -4.41 36.73 -30.10
CA PRO A 5 -4.73 36.21 -28.77
C PRO A 5 -3.42 35.93 -28.00
N ASP A 6 -3.42 36.29 -26.73
CA ASP A 6 -2.26 36.12 -25.87
C ASP A 6 -2.01 34.63 -25.53
N THR A 7 -3.10 33.82 -25.55
CA THR A 7 -3.05 32.38 -25.21
C THR A 7 -4.01 31.59 -26.10
N ARG A 8 -3.56 30.44 -26.61
CA ARG A 8 -4.35 29.55 -27.44
C ARG A 8 -4.49 28.16 -26.82
N ILE A 9 -5.74 27.70 -26.64
CA ILE A 9 -6.05 26.40 -26.06
C ILE A 9 -6.77 25.54 -27.10
N LEU A 10 -6.28 24.32 -27.35
CA LEU A 10 -6.91 23.32 -28.21
C LEU A 10 -7.55 22.24 -27.36
N ILE A 11 -8.87 22.03 -27.50
CA ILE A 11 -9.62 21.00 -26.76
C ILE A 11 -10.05 19.91 -27.72
N VAL A 12 -9.77 18.66 -27.40
CA VAL A 12 -10.01 17.49 -28.26
C VAL A 12 -10.86 16.46 -27.54
N ASP A 13 -12.09 16.26 -27.96
CA ASP A 13 -13.02 15.27 -27.45
C ASP A 13 -14.06 14.91 -28.52
N ALA A 14 -14.47 13.64 -28.57
CA ALA A 14 -15.57 13.21 -29.46
C ALA A 14 -16.96 13.70 -28.96
N ASP A 15 -17.07 14.05 -27.69
CA ASP A 15 -18.27 14.55 -27.04
C ASP A 15 -18.40 16.08 -27.26
N THR A 16 -19.32 16.47 -28.15
CA THR A 16 -19.57 17.88 -28.51
C THR A 16 -20.12 18.69 -27.36
N ASP A 17 -20.91 18.09 -26.46
CA ASP A 17 -21.50 18.78 -25.32
C ASP A 17 -20.41 19.12 -24.31
N PHE A 18 -19.50 18.18 -24.10
CA PHE A 18 -18.30 18.40 -23.28
C PHE A 18 -17.41 19.52 -23.89
N LEU A 19 -17.18 19.52 -25.18
CA LEU A 19 -16.39 20.56 -25.85
C LEU A 19 -16.99 21.95 -25.63
N GLN A 20 -18.33 22.11 -25.78
CA GLN A 20 -19.02 23.36 -25.53
C GLN A 20 -18.92 23.79 -24.07
N TRP A 21 -19.12 22.86 -23.13
CA TRP A 21 -19.01 23.11 -21.71
C TRP A 21 -17.58 23.57 -21.34
N ALA A 22 -16.54 22.85 -21.77
CA ALA A 22 -15.15 23.19 -21.49
C ALA A 22 -14.74 24.54 -22.09
N ALA A 23 -15.18 24.82 -23.33
CA ALA A 23 -14.89 26.09 -23.97
C ALA A 23 -15.56 27.27 -23.23
N GLN A 24 -16.77 27.09 -22.70
CA GLN A 24 -17.42 28.13 -21.88
C GLN A 24 -16.69 28.35 -20.55
N HIS A 25 -16.25 27.29 -19.88
CA HIS A 25 -15.57 27.37 -18.57
C HIS A 25 -14.18 27.98 -18.66
N LEU A 26 -13.47 27.81 -19.78
CA LEU A 26 -12.15 28.36 -20.02
C LEU A 26 -12.13 29.71 -20.71
N LYS A 27 -13.30 30.22 -21.11
CA LYS A 27 -13.41 31.51 -21.79
C LYS A 27 -12.91 32.64 -20.89
N ALA A 28 -11.89 33.36 -21.35
CA ALA A 28 -11.31 34.52 -20.68
C ALA A 28 -10.84 35.55 -21.71
N PRO A 29 -10.69 36.86 -21.35
CA PRO A 29 -10.11 37.86 -22.24
C PRO A 29 -8.71 37.45 -22.68
N GLY A 30 -8.40 37.54 -23.97
CA GLY A 30 -7.10 37.17 -24.54
C GLY A 30 -6.90 35.67 -24.80
N VAL A 31 -7.87 34.79 -24.45
CA VAL A 31 -7.80 33.32 -24.67
C VAL A 31 -8.60 32.95 -25.91
N GLU A 32 -7.94 32.37 -26.91
CA GLU A 32 -8.55 31.71 -28.07
C GLU A 32 -8.73 30.21 -27.78
N ILE A 33 -9.96 29.72 -27.90
CA ILE A 33 -10.26 28.29 -27.69
C ILE A 33 -10.66 27.68 -29.02
N VAL A 34 -9.97 26.62 -29.40
CA VAL A 34 -10.26 25.83 -30.58
C VAL A 34 -10.64 24.41 -30.14
N THR A 35 -11.65 23.87 -30.82
CA THR A 35 -12.15 22.52 -30.50
C THR A 35 -11.96 21.58 -31.70
N ALA A 36 -11.65 20.34 -31.47
CA ALA A 36 -11.55 19.28 -32.46
C ALA A 36 -12.23 17.99 -31.94
N ILE A 37 -12.90 17.27 -32.85
CA ILE A 37 -13.60 16.02 -32.49
C ILE A 37 -12.74 14.76 -32.73
N LYS A 38 -11.58 14.90 -33.40
CA LYS A 38 -10.68 13.82 -33.76
C LYS A 38 -9.22 14.22 -33.59
N ALA A 39 -8.37 13.26 -33.32
CA ALA A 39 -6.93 13.49 -33.18
C ALA A 39 -6.26 14.03 -34.45
N ASP A 40 -6.65 13.56 -35.63
CA ASP A 40 -6.05 14.02 -36.89
C ASP A 40 -6.44 15.48 -37.22
N GLU A 41 -7.65 15.90 -36.86
CA GLU A 41 -8.09 17.29 -36.95
C GLU A 41 -7.29 18.19 -36.01
N ALA A 42 -7.10 17.74 -34.77
CA ALA A 42 -6.29 18.44 -33.78
C ALA A 42 -4.83 18.60 -34.23
N LEU A 43 -4.23 17.55 -34.80
CA LEU A 43 -2.88 17.59 -35.35
C LEU A 43 -2.76 18.55 -36.53
N ALA A 44 -3.71 18.50 -37.46
CA ALA A 44 -3.72 19.41 -38.61
C ALA A 44 -3.87 20.87 -38.19
N TYR A 45 -4.65 21.13 -37.15
CA TYR A 45 -4.78 22.46 -36.57
C TYR A 45 -3.48 22.89 -35.90
N TYR A 46 -2.92 22.07 -35.03
CA TYR A 46 -1.67 22.37 -34.30
C TYR A 46 -0.48 22.65 -35.24
N GLN A 47 -0.40 21.92 -36.35
CA GLN A 47 0.64 22.15 -37.35
C GLN A 47 0.55 23.50 -38.07
N LYS A 48 -0.69 24.01 -38.25
CA LYS A 48 -0.92 25.33 -38.88
C LYS A 48 -0.73 26.47 -37.88
N GLN A 49 -1.24 26.26 -36.68
CA GLN A 49 -1.24 27.22 -35.58
C GLN A 49 -1.03 26.52 -34.25
N PRO A 50 0.24 26.45 -33.75
CA PRO A 50 0.53 25.83 -32.48
C PRO A 50 -0.30 26.40 -31.33
N ALA A 51 -0.85 25.53 -30.49
CA ALA A 51 -1.57 25.91 -29.29
C ALA A 51 -0.64 25.92 -28.08
N ASP A 52 -0.83 26.85 -27.15
CA ASP A 52 -0.06 26.93 -25.92
C ASP A 52 -0.41 25.74 -24.98
N LEU A 53 -1.65 25.29 -25.02
CA LEU A 53 -2.12 24.14 -24.25
C LEU A 53 -3.04 23.25 -25.09
N VAL A 54 -2.84 21.95 -25.02
CA VAL A 54 -3.74 20.94 -25.58
C VAL A 54 -4.42 20.18 -24.46
N LEU A 55 -5.74 20.16 -24.45
CA LEU A 55 -6.57 19.32 -23.59
C LEU A 55 -7.15 18.20 -24.44
N ALA A 56 -6.89 16.93 -24.15
CA ALA A 56 -7.38 15.84 -24.99
C ALA A 56 -7.93 14.66 -24.18
N GLU A 57 -9.07 14.11 -24.65
CA GLU A 57 -9.60 12.85 -24.13
C GLU A 57 -8.65 11.70 -24.48
N VAL A 58 -8.41 10.82 -23.52
CA VAL A 58 -7.59 9.60 -23.72
C VAL A 58 -8.21 8.68 -24.76
N ARG A 59 -9.53 8.54 -24.77
CA ARG A 59 -10.28 7.68 -25.70
C ARG A 59 -10.89 8.49 -26.84
N LEU A 60 -10.10 8.78 -27.84
CA LEU A 60 -10.60 9.39 -29.07
C LEU A 60 -10.89 8.32 -30.13
N PRO A 61 -11.80 8.56 -31.08
CA PRO A 61 -12.04 7.70 -32.23
C PRO A 61 -10.78 7.57 -33.09
N GLN A 62 -10.48 6.36 -33.56
CA GLN A 62 -9.39 6.01 -34.47
C GLN A 62 -7.98 6.10 -33.86
N VAL A 63 -7.64 7.23 -33.22
CA VAL A 63 -6.31 7.48 -32.63
C VAL A 63 -6.51 7.91 -31.17
N SER A 64 -5.86 7.22 -30.22
CA SER A 64 -6.00 7.57 -28.80
C SER A 64 -5.36 8.91 -28.47
N GLY A 65 -5.83 9.56 -27.37
CA GLY A 65 -5.21 10.79 -26.87
C GLY A 65 -3.74 10.62 -26.46
N VAL A 66 -3.34 9.41 -26.04
CA VAL A 66 -1.94 9.09 -25.76
C VAL A 66 -1.10 9.08 -27.05
N GLU A 67 -1.62 8.51 -28.11
CA GLU A 67 -0.97 8.56 -29.43
C GLU A 67 -0.95 9.97 -30.01
N LEU A 68 -2.03 10.76 -29.79
CA LEU A 68 -2.04 12.19 -30.14
C LEU A 68 -0.92 12.95 -29.39
N LEU A 69 -0.79 12.73 -28.09
CA LEU A 69 0.33 13.30 -27.28
C LEU A 69 1.68 12.96 -27.87
N LYS A 70 1.89 11.69 -28.24
CA LYS A 70 3.14 11.22 -28.82
C LYS A 70 3.44 11.94 -30.14
N ARG A 71 2.49 12.06 -31.05
CA ARG A 71 2.63 12.75 -32.33
C ARG A 71 2.88 14.26 -32.13
N LEU A 72 2.20 14.90 -31.19
CA LEU A 72 2.45 16.30 -30.82
C LEU A 72 3.88 16.48 -30.31
N ARG A 73 4.35 15.60 -29.42
CA ARG A 73 5.71 15.64 -28.89
C ARG A 73 6.81 15.39 -29.93
N MET A 74 6.52 14.59 -30.97
CA MET A 74 7.44 14.39 -32.10
C MET A 74 7.56 15.64 -32.96
N SER A 75 6.49 16.41 -33.13
CA SER A 75 6.50 17.67 -33.90
C SER A 75 6.94 18.87 -33.06
N ASP A 76 6.56 18.92 -31.79
CA ASP A 76 6.95 19.95 -30.84
C ASP A 76 7.23 19.33 -29.46
N PRO A 77 8.51 19.09 -29.12
CA PRO A 77 8.92 18.55 -27.82
C PRO A 77 8.46 19.37 -26.62
N ASN A 78 8.13 20.64 -26.79
CA ASN A 78 7.71 21.55 -25.73
C ASN A 78 6.20 21.70 -25.60
N SER A 79 5.39 21.01 -26.45
CA SER A 79 3.93 21.08 -26.39
C SER A 79 3.42 20.75 -24.97
N THR A 80 2.60 21.61 -24.39
CA THR A 80 1.97 21.34 -23.09
C THR A 80 0.65 20.63 -23.33
N VAL A 81 0.54 19.39 -22.85
CA VAL A 81 -0.63 18.53 -23.07
C VAL A 81 -1.16 18.02 -21.75
N ILE A 82 -2.45 18.23 -21.48
CA ILE A 82 -3.19 17.60 -20.40
C ILE A 82 -4.13 16.59 -21.03
N LEU A 83 -4.10 15.36 -20.50
CA LEU A 83 -5.06 14.35 -20.89
C LEU A 83 -6.19 14.23 -19.86
N PHE A 84 -7.37 13.87 -20.31
CA PHE A 84 -8.48 13.57 -19.41
C PHE A 84 -9.27 12.35 -19.89
N SER A 85 -9.96 11.68 -18.98
CA SER A 85 -10.77 10.51 -19.33
C SER A 85 -11.83 10.21 -18.28
N ALA A 86 -12.98 9.71 -18.70
CA ALA A 86 -13.97 9.12 -17.79
C ALA A 86 -13.46 7.79 -17.17
N LEU A 87 -12.63 7.04 -17.91
CA LEU A 87 -12.13 5.71 -17.53
C LEU A 87 -10.70 5.52 -18.08
N ALA A 88 -9.72 6.24 -17.55
CA ALA A 88 -8.33 6.00 -17.89
C ALA A 88 -7.84 4.69 -17.23
N SER A 89 -7.19 3.80 -18.01
CA SER A 89 -6.46 2.68 -17.41
C SER A 89 -5.18 3.20 -16.76
N ASN A 90 -4.73 2.54 -15.70
CA ASN A 90 -3.52 2.94 -14.98
C ASN A 90 -2.28 2.96 -15.90
N SER A 91 -2.21 2.03 -16.86
CA SER A 91 -1.16 2.01 -17.89
C SER A 91 -1.19 3.25 -18.77
N ASN A 92 -2.36 3.74 -19.17
CA ASN A 92 -2.49 4.97 -19.97
C ASN A 92 -2.02 6.20 -19.18
N VAL A 93 -2.32 6.26 -17.88
CA VAL A 93 -1.84 7.35 -17.01
C VAL A 93 -0.32 7.34 -16.92
N ILE A 94 0.28 6.19 -16.62
CA ILE A 94 1.73 6.03 -16.54
C ILE A 94 2.39 6.37 -17.87
N GLU A 95 1.86 5.85 -18.98
CA GLU A 95 2.39 6.09 -20.32
C GLU A 95 2.27 7.56 -20.73
N ALA A 96 1.13 8.20 -20.49
CA ALA A 96 0.93 9.63 -20.76
C ALA A 96 1.95 10.49 -19.99
N MET A 97 2.15 10.22 -18.70
CA MET A 97 3.14 10.91 -17.89
C MET A 97 4.57 10.63 -18.38
N ARG A 98 4.87 9.40 -18.76
CA ARG A 98 6.14 9.01 -19.36
C ARG A 98 6.39 9.74 -20.70
N LEU A 99 5.39 9.90 -21.55
CA LEU A 99 5.49 10.66 -22.79
C LEU A 99 5.52 12.17 -22.58
N GLY A 100 5.30 12.63 -21.34
CA GLY A 100 5.45 14.04 -20.98
C GLY A 100 4.15 14.81 -20.92
N ALA A 101 3.01 14.18 -20.76
CA ALA A 101 1.82 14.91 -20.38
C ALA A 101 2.12 15.82 -19.18
N TYR A 102 1.54 17.00 -19.16
CA TYR A 102 1.60 17.87 -18.00
C TYR A 102 0.86 17.27 -16.82
N ASP A 103 -0.36 16.79 -17.09
CA ASP A 103 -1.19 16.06 -16.13
C ASP A 103 -2.17 15.12 -16.83
N VAL A 104 -2.79 14.21 -16.04
CA VAL A 104 -3.88 13.32 -16.46
C VAL A 104 -5.00 13.42 -15.44
N LEU A 105 -6.20 13.78 -15.86
CA LEU A 105 -7.36 14.07 -15.00
C LEU A 105 -8.53 13.13 -15.27
N GLY A 106 -9.29 12.78 -14.22
CA GLY A 106 -10.62 12.17 -14.39
C GLY A 106 -11.65 13.18 -14.86
N LYS A 107 -12.53 12.84 -15.82
CA LYS A 107 -13.61 13.73 -16.28
C LYS A 107 -14.52 14.20 -15.14
N GLU A 108 -14.71 13.38 -14.13
CA GLU A 108 -15.51 13.69 -12.94
C GLU A 108 -14.95 14.86 -12.10
N LYS A 109 -13.64 15.10 -12.19
CA LYS A 109 -12.95 16.17 -11.45
C LYS A 109 -12.87 17.48 -12.21
N LEU A 110 -13.02 17.44 -13.55
CA LEU A 110 -12.88 18.62 -14.40
C LEU A 110 -13.76 19.80 -13.98
N PRO A 111 -15.03 19.62 -13.55
CA PRO A 111 -15.85 20.75 -13.11
C PRO A 111 -15.24 21.57 -11.97
N TYR A 112 -14.37 20.97 -11.17
CA TYR A 112 -13.77 21.59 -9.98
C TYR A 112 -12.30 21.99 -10.21
N GLU A 113 -11.54 21.22 -10.99
CA GLU A 113 -10.10 21.34 -11.11
C GLU A 113 -9.62 21.93 -12.46
N LEU A 114 -10.48 21.96 -13.50
CA LEU A 114 -10.07 22.32 -14.87
C LEU A 114 -9.35 23.66 -14.93
N ARG A 115 -9.91 24.70 -14.33
CA ARG A 115 -9.35 26.05 -14.38
C ARG A 115 -7.98 26.14 -13.68
N SER A 116 -7.86 25.59 -12.48
CA SER A 116 -6.60 25.63 -11.70
C SER A 116 -5.48 24.86 -12.39
N VAL A 117 -5.79 23.70 -13.00
CA VAL A 117 -4.80 22.89 -13.71
C VAL A 117 -4.35 23.56 -15.02
N VAL A 118 -5.29 24.18 -15.75
CA VAL A 118 -4.99 24.96 -16.97
C VAL A 118 -4.12 26.18 -16.66
N GLU A 119 -4.47 26.95 -15.65
CA GLU A 119 -3.64 28.10 -15.20
C GLU A 119 -2.25 27.65 -14.75
N GLY A 120 -2.15 26.56 -13.99
CA GLY A 120 -0.86 25.99 -13.60
C GLY A 120 -0.03 25.51 -14.80
N ALA A 121 -0.66 24.89 -15.81
CA ALA A 121 0.02 24.44 -17.02
C ALA A 121 0.54 25.60 -17.87
N LEU A 122 -0.24 26.64 -18.01
CA LEU A 122 0.17 27.85 -18.76
C LEU A 122 1.30 28.60 -18.06
N SER A 123 1.24 28.79 -16.74
CA SER A 123 2.32 29.39 -15.94
C SER A 123 3.63 28.57 -16.02
N ALA A 124 3.51 27.25 -15.97
CA ALA A 124 4.68 26.37 -16.12
C ALA A 124 5.30 26.45 -17.53
N GLN A 125 4.49 26.62 -18.56
CA GLN A 125 4.95 26.80 -19.94
C GLN A 125 5.70 28.12 -20.10
N GLU A 126 5.17 29.21 -19.57
CA GLU A 126 5.80 30.52 -19.62
C GLU A 126 7.17 30.53 -18.93
N SER A 127 7.26 29.89 -17.75
CA SER A 127 8.53 29.70 -17.03
C SER A 127 9.55 28.85 -17.80
N ARG A 128 9.10 27.87 -18.61
CA ARG A 128 9.96 27.02 -19.45
C ARG A 128 10.39 27.69 -20.75
N ARG A 129 9.64 28.65 -21.29
CA ARG A 129 10.09 29.47 -22.42
C ARG A 129 11.36 30.28 -22.10
N VAL A 130 11.58 30.57 -20.82
CA VAL A 130 12.76 31.27 -20.30
C VAL A 130 13.97 30.33 -20.18
N THR A 131 13.79 29.00 -20.08
CA THR A 131 14.89 28.05 -19.84
C THR A 131 14.82 26.89 -20.86
N ARG A 132 15.50 27.03 -22.01
CA ARG A 132 15.59 25.95 -23.04
C ARG A 132 16.78 25.03 -22.80
N GLU A 133 16.60 23.69 -22.85
CA GLU A 133 17.11 22.71 -23.84
C GLU A 133 17.09 21.24 -23.39
N VAL A 134 16.75 20.36 -24.38
CA VAL A 134 17.19 19.00 -24.78
C VAL A 134 16.50 17.73 -24.25
N GLY A 135 15.95 16.90 -25.19
CA GLY A 135 16.25 15.50 -25.43
C GLY A 135 15.18 14.41 -25.41
N SER A 136 15.14 13.64 -26.44
CA SER A 136 14.20 12.67 -27.01
C SER A 136 14.14 11.22 -26.44
N GLY A 137 13.17 10.47 -26.71
CA GLY A 137 12.22 9.47 -26.65
C GLY A 137 12.49 8.03 -27.11
N VAL A 138 11.68 7.02 -26.64
CA VAL A 138 11.56 5.63 -27.16
C VAL A 138 10.19 5.02 -26.76
N GLN A 139 9.66 4.08 -27.61
CA GLN A 139 8.32 3.48 -27.55
C GLN A 139 8.20 2.18 -26.71
N PRO A 140 7.00 1.78 -26.28
CA PRO A 140 6.76 0.53 -25.57
C PRO A 140 5.67 -0.40 -26.14
N GLU A 141 5.79 -1.68 -25.83
CA GLU A 141 4.77 -2.72 -26.02
C GLU A 141 4.32 -3.39 -24.70
N SER A 142 3.05 -3.80 -24.74
CA SER A 142 2.17 -4.57 -23.85
C SER A 142 2.57 -5.08 -22.45
N LEU A 143 1.61 -4.96 -21.49
CA LEU A 143 1.68 -5.21 -20.06
C LEU A 143 0.70 -6.26 -19.55
N GLN A 144 1.21 -7.31 -18.86
CA GLN A 144 0.40 -8.29 -18.12
C GLN A 144 0.52 -8.24 -16.59
N GLU A 145 1.36 -7.38 -16.01
CA GLU A 145 1.36 -7.14 -14.56
C GLU A 145 0.74 -5.77 -14.27
N THR A 146 -0.56 -5.75 -13.99
CA THR A 146 -1.31 -4.51 -13.83
C THR A 146 -1.37 -4.13 -12.36
N ILE A 147 -0.84 -2.96 -12.00
CA ILE A 147 -1.15 -2.34 -10.70
C ILE A 147 -2.61 -1.90 -10.75
N ILE A 148 -3.42 -2.39 -9.82
CA ILE A 148 -4.85 -2.11 -9.75
C ILE A 148 -5.09 -0.99 -8.76
N GLY A 149 -5.88 0.01 -9.16
CA GLY A 149 -6.31 1.12 -8.33
C GLY A 149 -6.94 2.21 -9.19
N ARG A 150 -7.98 2.85 -8.68
CA ARG A 150 -8.66 4.02 -9.30
C ARG A 150 -8.76 5.18 -8.34
N SER A 151 -8.44 4.97 -7.06
CA SER A 151 -8.48 6.03 -6.05
C SER A 151 -7.56 7.20 -6.44
N ALA A 152 -7.92 8.40 -6.03
CA ALA A 152 -7.13 9.61 -6.28
C ALA A 152 -5.68 9.44 -5.79
N ALA A 153 -5.49 8.82 -4.62
CA ALA A 153 -4.18 8.56 -4.05
C ALA A 153 -3.33 7.64 -4.94
N MET A 154 -3.90 6.59 -5.53
CA MET A 154 -3.17 5.72 -6.48
C MET A 154 -2.91 6.41 -7.82
N GLN A 155 -3.78 7.31 -8.28
CA GLN A 155 -3.52 8.09 -9.49
C GLN A 155 -2.25 8.95 -9.34
N GLU A 156 -2.01 9.55 -8.19
CA GLU A 156 -0.76 10.28 -7.93
C GLU A 156 0.46 9.35 -7.96
N VAL A 157 0.35 8.13 -7.42
CA VAL A 157 1.42 7.11 -7.55
C VAL A 157 1.71 6.79 -9.02
N PHE A 158 0.68 6.61 -9.86
CA PHE A 158 0.87 6.34 -11.30
C PHE A 158 1.53 7.52 -12.02
N LYS A 159 1.12 8.74 -11.73
CA LYS A 159 1.76 9.94 -12.27
C LYS A 159 3.25 10.01 -11.88
N MET A 160 3.58 9.72 -10.62
CA MET A 160 4.96 9.68 -10.15
C MET A 160 5.76 8.57 -10.85
N ILE A 161 5.22 7.36 -11.00
CA ILE A 161 5.86 6.28 -11.77
C ILE A 161 6.20 6.77 -13.17
N GLY A 162 5.24 7.39 -13.88
CA GLY A 162 5.45 7.90 -15.24
C GLY A 162 6.55 8.99 -15.30
N ARG A 163 6.59 9.89 -14.32
CA ARG A 163 7.61 10.96 -14.25
C ARG A 163 9.01 10.41 -14.00
N VAL A 164 9.17 9.54 -12.99
CA VAL A 164 10.50 9.03 -12.60
C VAL A 164 11.05 8.00 -13.58
N SER A 165 10.19 7.36 -14.37
CA SER A 165 10.61 6.35 -15.35
C SER A 165 11.51 6.89 -16.47
N ARG A 166 11.53 8.21 -16.67
CA ARG A 166 12.40 8.86 -17.67
C ARG A 166 13.85 9.03 -17.24
N SER A 167 14.12 8.94 -15.96
CA SER A 167 15.38 9.24 -15.33
C SER A 167 16.02 7.97 -14.78
N ASP A 168 17.34 7.92 -14.71
CA ASP A 168 18.09 6.86 -14.02
C ASP A 168 18.31 7.15 -12.54
N ALA A 169 17.72 8.24 -12.01
CA ALA A 169 17.82 8.57 -10.60
C ALA A 169 17.33 7.42 -9.69
N PRO A 170 17.97 7.23 -8.53
CA PRO A 170 17.47 6.33 -7.50
C PRO A 170 16.05 6.71 -7.08
N VAL A 171 15.21 5.70 -6.80
CA VAL A 171 13.83 5.89 -6.35
C VAL A 171 13.63 5.18 -5.03
N MET A 172 13.14 5.90 -4.04
CA MET A 172 12.72 5.38 -2.75
C MET A 172 11.21 5.13 -2.75
N ILE A 173 10.80 3.88 -2.54
CA ILE A 173 9.39 3.47 -2.49
C ILE A 173 9.04 3.18 -1.04
N THR A 174 8.16 3.99 -0.46
CA THR A 174 7.72 3.84 0.93
C THR A 174 6.27 3.40 1.01
N GLY A 175 5.91 2.68 2.05
CA GLY A 175 4.55 2.22 2.32
C GLY A 175 4.53 0.98 3.19
N GLU A 176 3.40 0.71 3.80
CA GLU A 176 3.22 -0.41 4.71
C GLU A 176 3.52 -1.76 4.03
N SER A 177 3.76 -2.80 4.85
CA SER A 177 3.91 -4.16 4.34
C SER A 177 2.66 -4.61 3.58
N GLY A 178 2.84 -5.26 2.43
CA GLY A 178 1.74 -5.72 1.59
C GLY A 178 1.02 -4.65 0.79
N SER A 179 1.48 -3.38 0.76
CA SER A 179 0.89 -2.28 -0.03
C SER A 179 1.11 -2.38 -1.54
N GLY A 180 2.11 -3.16 -2.00
CA GLY A 180 2.44 -3.37 -3.41
C GLY A 180 3.73 -2.69 -3.88
N LYS A 181 4.70 -2.43 -2.99
CA LYS A 181 5.98 -1.76 -3.30
C LYS A 181 6.75 -2.42 -4.47
N GLU A 182 6.80 -3.74 -4.52
CA GLU A 182 7.46 -4.46 -5.61
C GLU A 182 6.79 -4.23 -6.98
N LEU A 183 5.44 -4.20 -7.03
CA LEU A 183 4.71 -3.93 -8.27
C LEU A 183 5.01 -2.52 -8.81
N VAL A 184 5.13 -1.54 -7.91
CA VAL A 184 5.54 -0.17 -8.26
C VAL A 184 6.97 -0.16 -8.80
N ALA A 185 7.91 -0.87 -8.16
CA ALA A 185 9.28 -0.98 -8.65
C ALA A 185 9.36 -1.61 -10.05
N ARG A 186 8.62 -2.70 -10.28
CA ARG A 186 8.51 -3.34 -11.60
C ARG A 186 7.92 -2.40 -12.65
N ALA A 187 6.91 -1.60 -12.28
CA ALA A 187 6.34 -0.60 -13.19
C ALA A 187 7.35 0.51 -13.52
N VAL A 188 8.08 1.04 -12.52
CA VAL A 188 9.15 2.03 -12.76
C VAL A 188 10.20 1.50 -13.74
N HIS A 189 10.66 0.26 -13.56
CA HIS A 189 11.60 -0.39 -14.48
C HIS A 189 11.00 -0.54 -15.88
N LYS A 190 9.79 -1.07 -15.99
CA LYS A 190 9.12 -1.38 -17.24
C LYS A 190 8.87 -0.15 -18.13
N PHE A 191 8.61 1.00 -17.53
CA PHE A 191 8.45 2.26 -18.26
C PHE A 191 9.76 3.06 -18.40
N SER A 192 10.90 2.50 -17.96
CA SER A 192 12.22 3.16 -18.02
C SER A 192 12.95 2.90 -19.34
N PRO A 193 14.03 3.65 -19.63
CA PRO A 193 14.93 3.33 -20.75
C PRO A 193 15.59 1.96 -20.62
N ARG A 194 15.65 1.37 -19.41
CA ARG A 194 16.23 0.05 -19.11
C ARG A 194 15.19 -1.09 -19.15
N ALA A 195 13.98 -0.87 -19.68
CA ALA A 195 12.88 -1.84 -19.70
C ALA A 195 13.22 -3.19 -20.37
N GLN A 196 14.17 -3.19 -21.30
CA GLN A 196 14.65 -4.39 -22.01
C GLN A 196 15.90 -5.01 -21.35
N ARG A 197 16.35 -4.46 -20.23
CA ARG A 197 17.48 -4.97 -19.45
C ARG A 197 16.98 -5.76 -18.25
N GLU A 198 17.91 -6.43 -17.57
CA GLU A 198 17.58 -7.25 -16.39
C GLU A 198 16.99 -6.40 -15.24
N PHE A 199 15.93 -6.96 -14.62
CA PHE A 199 15.38 -6.50 -13.37
C PHE A 199 15.64 -7.54 -12.29
N VAL A 200 16.54 -7.24 -11.37
CA VAL A 200 16.89 -8.13 -10.26
C VAL A 200 16.27 -7.58 -8.98
N GLY A 201 15.31 -8.31 -8.42
CA GLY A 201 14.72 -8.01 -7.11
C GLY A 201 15.39 -8.83 -6.00
N ILE A 202 15.70 -8.18 -4.89
CA ILE A 202 16.26 -8.83 -3.71
C ILE A 202 15.55 -8.29 -2.46
N ASN A 203 15.07 -9.21 -1.64
CA ASN A 203 14.52 -8.86 -0.34
C ASN A 203 15.62 -9.03 0.73
N ILE A 204 15.99 -7.91 1.36
CA ILE A 204 17.09 -7.84 2.32
C ILE A 204 16.81 -8.73 3.52
N THR A 205 15.58 -8.75 4.04
CA THR A 205 15.23 -9.56 5.22
C THR A 205 15.25 -11.08 4.97
N SER A 206 15.27 -11.50 3.71
CA SER A 206 15.33 -12.94 3.36
C SER A 206 16.75 -13.52 3.38
N ILE A 207 17.77 -12.68 3.54
CA ILE A 207 19.19 -13.06 3.48
C ILE A 207 19.79 -12.94 4.88
N PRO A 208 20.47 -13.98 5.38
CA PRO A 208 21.25 -13.85 6.61
C PRO A 208 22.32 -12.77 6.50
N ASP A 209 22.52 -11.97 7.56
CA ASP A 209 23.43 -10.81 7.57
C ASP A 209 24.84 -11.15 7.10
N ASN A 210 25.37 -12.30 7.52
CA ASN A 210 26.71 -12.79 7.16
C ASN A 210 26.85 -13.18 5.68
N LEU A 211 25.75 -13.38 4.95
CA LEU A 211 25.77 -13.75 3.53
C LEU A 211 25.37 -12.57 2.62
N MET A 212 24.82 -11.51 3.19
CA MET A 212 24.26 -10.39 2.43
C MET A 212 25.31 -9.72 1.54
N GLU A 213 26.50 -9.48 2.06
CA GLU A 213 27.60 -8.90 1.30
C GLU A 213 28.00 -9.77 0.12
N SER A 214 28.11 -11.09 0.33
CA SER A 214 28.42 -12.07 -0.70
C SER A 214 27.31 -12.19 -1.77
N GLU A 215 26.06 -12.11 -1.40
CA GLU A 215 24.93 -12.12 -2.34
C GLU A 215 24.92 -10.86 -3.23
N LEU A 216 25.14 -9.69 -2.63
CA LEU A 216 25.10 -8.43 -3.38
C LEU A 216 26.33 -8.23 -4.27
N PHE A 217 27.55 -8.40 -3.72
CA PHE A 217 28.80 -8.03 -4.40
C PHE A 217 29.57 -9.23 -4.95
N GLY A 218 29.14 -10.46 -4.62
CA GLY A 218 29.87 -11.67 -4.98
C GLY A 218 31.08 -11.95 -4.08
N HIS A 219 31.70 -13.10 -4.25
CA HIS A 219 32.88 -13.49 -3.50
C HIS A 219 33.90 -14.28 -4.34
N GLU A 220 35.15 -14.16 -3.97
CA GLU A 220 36.22 -14.99 -4.52
C GLU A 220 36.32 -16.32 -3.75
N LYS A 221 36.88 -17.33 -4.42
CA LYS A 221 37.13 -18.64 -3.83
C LYS A 221 38.02 -18.49 -2.58
N GLY A 222 37.58 -19.06 -1.45
CA GLY A 222 38.34 -19.06 -0.19
C GLY A 222 38.17 -17.80 0.68
N SER A 223 37.26 -16.88 0.31
CA SER A 223 37.06 -15.62 1.04
C SER A 223 36.44 -15.79 2.44
N PHE A 224 35.75 -16.90 2.70
CA PHE A 224 35.20 -17.28 4.00
C PHE A 224 35.02 -18.79 4.09
N THR A 225 34.78 -19.33 5.31
CA THR A 225 34.52 -20.75 5.54
C THR A 225 33.24 -21.17 4.79
N GLY A 226 33.41 -21.95 3.70
CA GLY A 226 32.33 -22.37 2.80
C GLY A 226 32.38 -21.75 1.40
N ALA A 227 33.29 -20.83 1.10
CA ALA A 227 33.51 -20.26 -0.23
C ALA A 227 34.32 -21.24 -1.12
N VAL A 228 33.69 -22.34 -1.53
CA VAL A 228 34.34 -23.42 -2.32
C VAL A 228 34.63 -22.96 -3.75
N ALA A 229 33.81 -22.08 -4.31
CA ALA A 229 33.92 -21.54 -5.67
C ALA A 229 33.70 -20.03 -5.65
N GLN A 230 34.14 -19.34 -6.70
CA GLN A 230 33.79 -17.94 -6.96
C GLN A 230 32.30 -17.83 -7.27
N ARG A 231 31.65 -16.75 -6.79
CA ARG A 231 30.23 -16.48 -7.07
C ARG A 231 30.03 -15.03 -7.54
N VAL A 232 29.26 -14.87 -8.62
CA VAL A 232 28.85 -13.58 -9.18
C VAL A 232 27.79 -12.93 -8.28
N GLY A 233 27.97 -11.66 -7.93
CA GLY A 233 27.04 -10.89 -7.13
C GLY A 233 25.87 -10.30 -7.93
N ARG A 234 24.85 -9.80 -7.22
CA ARG A 234 23.66 -9.21 -7.87
C ARG A 234 23.97 -7.95 -8.65
N PHE A 235 24.92 -7.14 -8.21
CA PHE A 235 25.35 -5.97 -8.96
C PHE A 235 25.95 -6.32 -10.32
N GLU A 236 26.70 -7.39 -10.40
CA GLU A 236 27.28 -7.87 -11.64
C GLU A 236 26.21 -8.50 -12.57
N GLN A 237 25.23 -9.23 -11.99
CA GLN A 237 24.14 -9.85 -12.74
C GLN A 237 23.24 -8.81 -13.41
N CYS A 238 23.02 -7.66 -12.78
CA CYS A 238 22.13 -6.61 -13.30
C CYS A 238 22.88 -5.43 -13.91
N ASP A 239 24.13 -5.61 -14.35
CA ASP A 239 24.89 -4.54 -15.00
C ASP A 239 24.17 -4.05 -16.28
N GLY A 240 24.02 -2.74 -16.42
CA GLY A 240 23.19 -2.08 -17.42
C GLY A 240 21.67 -2.13 -17.13
N GLY A 241 21.24 -2.82 -16.06
CA GLY A 241 19.85 -3.07 -15.68
C GLY A 241 19.36 -2.26 -14.46
N THR A 242 18.47 -2.88 -13.70
CA THR A 242 17.86 -2.28 -12.49
C THR A 242 17.90 -3.25 -11.33
N LEU A 243 18.44 -2.84 -10.20
CA LEU A 243 18.44 -3.59 -8.95
C LEU A 243 17.36 -3.01 -8.02
N PHE A 244 16.43 -3.85 -7.61
CA PHE A 244 15.41 -3.53 -6.63
C PHE A 244 15.78 -4.12 -5.26
N LEU A 245 15.97 -3.25 -4.27
CA LEU A 245 16.29 -3.60 -2.89
C LEU A 245 15.03 -3.44 -2.03
N ASP A 246 14.38 -4.56 -1.72
CA ASP A 246 13.20 -4.54 -0.85
C ASP A 246 13.63 -4.60 0.62
N GLU A 247 12.95 -3.83 1.47
CA GLU A 247 13.20 -3.66 2.90
C GLU A 247 14.64 -3.17 3.19
N ILE A 248 15.06 -2.11 2.47
CA ILE A 248 16.41 -1.52 2.60
C ILE A 248 16.74 -1.06 4.01
N GLY A 249 15.73 -0.70 4.83
CA GLY A 249 15.88 -0.28 6.22
C GLY A 249 16.38 -1.39 7.18
N ASP A 250 16.46 -2.63 6.69
CA ASP A 250 17.00 -3.78 7.43
C ASP A 250 18.45 -4.12 7.03
N MET A 251 19.07 -3.34 6.15
CA MET A 251 20.44 -3.58 5.68
C MET A 251 21.47 -3.30 6.80
N PRO A 252 22.43 -4.21 7.07
CA PRO A 252 23.49 -3.98 8.04
C PRO A 252 24.40 -2.79 7.65
N LEU A 253 24.87 -2.01 8.62
CA LEU A 253 25.70 -0.81 8.41
C LEU A 253 26.96 -1.06 7.57
N ALA A 254 27.58 -2.24 7.71
CA ALA A 254 28.75 -2.63 6.92
C ALA A 254 28.43 -2.72 5.42
N VAL A 255 27.22 -3.23 5.07
CA VAL A 255 26.75 -3.36 3.69
C VAL A 255 26.30 -2.00 3.16
N GLN A 256 25.68 -1.16 4.00
CA GLN A 256 25.28 0.19 3.63
C GLN A 256 26.46 1.03 3.12
N SER A 257 27.65 0.93 3.76
CA SER A 257 28.84 1.66 3.31
C SER A 257 29.34 1.20 1.95
N LYS A 258 29.23 -0.07 1.61
CA LYS A 258 29.58 -0.60 0.28
C LYS A 258 28.55 -0.21 -0.78
N LEU A 259 27.26 -0.22 -0.44
CA LEU A 259 26.20 0.27 -1.32
C LEU A 259 26.38 1.75 -1.65
N LEU A 260 26.77 2.56 -0.67
CA LEU A 260 27.05 3.98 -0.89
C LEU A 260 28.16 4.18 -1.94
N ARG A 261 29.23 3.38 -1.86
CA ARG A 261 30.32 3.44 -2.85
C ARG A 261 29.82 3.13 -4.27
N VAL A 262 28.98 2.11 -4.42
CA VAL A 262 28.34 1.81 -5.72
C VAL A 262 27.49 2.98 -6.23
N LEU A 263 26.69 3.61 -5.37
CA LEU A 263 25.84 4.74 -5.75
C LEU A 263 26.62 6.02 -6.10
N GLN A 264 27.83 6.19 -5.56
CA GLN A 264 28.64 7.37 -5.78
C GLN A 264 29.61 7.20 -6.95
N GLU A 265 30.30 6.07 -7.00
CA GLU A 265 31.43 5.82 -7.90
C GLU A 265 31.09 4.83 -9.03
N GLY A 266 29.97 4.07 -8.90
CA GLY A 266 29.67 2.97 -9.81
C GLY A 266 30.63 1.78 -9.65
N GLU A 267 31.29 1.66 -8.47
CA GLU A 267 32.36 0.71 -8.22
C GLU A 267 32.10 -0.16 -6.99
N TYR A 268 32.51 -1.41 -7.07
CA TYR A 268 32.45 -2.37 -5.94
C TYR A 268 33.65 -3.33 -5.97
N CYS A 269 33.91 -4.00 -4.83
CA CYS A 269 34.86 -5.11 -4.74
C CYS A 269 34.13 -6.36 -4.28
N ARG A 270 34.51 -7.53 -4.81
CA ARG A 270 34.02 -8.81 -4.30
C ARG A 270 34.59 -9.10 -2.91
N VAL A 271 33.84 -9.88 -2.12
CA VAL A 271 34.33 -10.33 -0.81
C VAL A 271 35.62 -11.14 -0.98
N GLY A 272 36.67 -10.77 -0.26
CA GLY A 272 37.99 -11.41 -0.36
C GLY A 272 38.86 -10.92 -1.51
N SER A 273 38.46 -9.86 -2.25
CA SER A 273 39.23 -9.26 -3.32
C SER A 273 39.40 -7.75 -3.11
N ASN A 274 40.57 -7.24 -3.48
CA ASN A 274 40.85 -5.80 -3.57
C ASN A 274 40.65 -5.25 -4.99
N GLN A 275 40.27 -6.10 -5.95
CA GLN A 275 40.02 -5.69 -7.32
C GLN A 275 38.71 -4.90 -7.40
N THR A 276 38.79 -3.68 -7.92
CA THR A 276 37.63 -2.82 -8.17
C THR A 276 36.96 -3.20 -9.48
N ASN A 277 35.66 -3.48 -9.42
CA ASN A 277 34.83 -3.73 -10.58
C ASN A 277 33.87 -2.54 -10.77
N LYS A 278 33.56 -2.19 -12.01
CA LYS A 278 32.59 -1.16 -12.35
C LYS A 278 31.24 -1.78 -12.68
N CYS A 279 30.16 -1.07 -12.34
CA CYS A 279 28.81 -1.44 -12.75
C CYS A 279 27.96 -0.19 -12.99
N ASP A 280 27.07 -0.30 -13.97
CA ASP A 280 26.04 0.71 -14.27
C ASP A 280 24.67 0.15 -13.93
N VAL A 281 24.21 0.37 -12.68
CA VAL A 281 22.96 -0.22 -12.17
C VAL A 281 22.06 0.88 -11.65
N ARG A 282 20.83 0.93 -12.16
CA ARG A 282 19.79 1.78 -11.57
C ARG A 282 19.27 1.16 -10.28
N ILE A 283 19.23 1.92 -9.18
CA ILE A 283 18.76 1.43 -7.89
C ILE A 283 17.33 1.89 -7.61
N LEU A 284 16.46 0.93 -7.28
CA LEU A 284 15.15 1.16 -6.69
C LEU A 284 15.17 0.56 -5.28
N ALA A 285 14.85 1.34 -4.26
CA ALA A 285 14.85 0.87 -2.88
C ALA A 285 13.44 0.95 -2.30
N ALA A 286 13.02 -0.05 -1.53
CA ALA A 286 11.73 -0.05 -0.85
C ALA A 286 11.89 -0.31 0.65
N THR A 287 11.01 0.28 1.45
CA THR A 287 10.93 0.03 2.89
C THR A 287 9.57 0.39 3.45
N HIS A 288 9.20 -0.29 4.53
CA HIS A 288 8.07 0.10 5.38
C HIS A 288 8.50 0.92 6.59
N LYS A 289 9.81 1.02 6.87
CA LYS A 289 10.37 1.77 8.00
C LYS A 289 10.48 3.26 7.69
N ASP A 290 10.38 4.06 8.73
CA ASP A 290 10.76 5.47 8.70
C ASP A 290 12.29 5.58 8.78
N LEU A 291 12.92 5.82 7.63
CA LEU A 291 14.38 5.87 7.54
C LEU A 291 14.97 7.09 8.25
N GLU A 292 14.24 8.19 8.34
CA GLU A 292 14.64 9.37 9.10
C GLU A 292 14.86 8.98 10.58
N SER A 293 13.90 8.28 11.18
CA SER A 293 14.04 7.74 12.54
C SER A 293 15.14 6.67 12.66
N GLU A 294 15.38 5.87 11.63
CA GLU A 294 16.47 4.87 11.64
C GLU A 294 17.86 5.55 11.58
N VAL A 295 17.97 6.69 10.88
CA VAL A 295 19.20 7.52 10.87
C VAL A 295 19.45 8.11 12.26
N GLU A 296 18.44 8.71 12.90
CA GLU A 296 18.56 9.25 14.26
C GLU A 296 18.99 8.20 15.28
N ARG A 297 18.54 6.96 15.11
CA ARG A 297 18.92 5.83 15.97
C ARG A 297 20.28 5.20 15.62
N GLY A 298 20.96 5.71 14.59
CA GLY A 298 22.26 5.19 14.15
C GLY A 298 22.18 3.82 13.47
N ARG A 299 21.00 3.35 13.03
CA ARG A 299 20.80 2.08 12.33
C ARG A 299 20.84 2.20 10.81
N PHE A 300 20.69 3.42 10.31
CA PHE A 300 20.84 3.74 8.89
C PHE A 300 21.80 4.91 8.73
N ARG A 301 22.66 4.87 7.72
CA ARG A 301 23.63 5.94 7.47
C ARG A 301 22.94 7.14 6.80
N GLU A 302 23.21 8.32 7.29
CA GLU A 302 22.68 9.58 6.78
C GLU A 302 23.10 9.85 5.32
N ASP A 303 24.39 9.59 4.99
CA ASP A 303 24.94 9.78 3.65
C ASP A 303 24.27 8.87 2.60
N LEU A 304 23.99 7.61 2.96
CA LEU A 304 23.25 6.67 2.12
C LEU A 304 21.77 7.10 1.96
N PHE A 305 21.14 7.57 3.04
CA PHE A 305 19.76 8.05 3.00
C PHE A 305 19.60 9.17 1.97
N TYR A 306 20.43 10.21 2.01
CA TYR A 306 20.35 11.32 1.03
C TYR A 306 20.66 10.87 -0.40
N ARG A 307 21.51 9.87 -0.59
CA ARG A 307 21.84 9.34 -1.91
C ARG A 307 20.73 8.49 -2.52
N LEU A 308 19.95 7.79 -1.70
CA LEU A 308 18.80 7.01 -2.13
C LEU A 308 17.52 7.83 -2.25
N ASN A 309 17.32 8.82 -1.38
CA ASN A 309 16.08 9.60 -1.29
C ASN A 309 16.07 10.79 -2.26
N VAL A 310 16.41 10.55 -3.54
CA VAL A 310 16.36 11.55 -4.60
C VAL A 310 14.94 11.77 -5.09
N VAL A 311 14.20 10.68 -5.31
CA VAL A 311 12.76 10.70 -5.63
C VAL A 311 12.04 9.72 -4.75
N ARG A 312 10.99 10.19 -4.08
CA ARG A 312 10.17 9.36 -3.17
C ARG A 312 8.80 9.07 -3.77
N ILE A 313 8.42 7.80 -3.81
CA ILE A 313 7.07 7.36 -4.14
C ILE A 313 6.48 6.75 -2.88
N HIS A 314 5.42 7.37 -2.35
CA HIS A 314 4.69 6.84 -1.21
C HIS A 314 3.44 6.10 -1.67
N ILE A 315 3.28 4.84 -1.24
CA ILE A 315 2.10 4.03 -1.54
C ILE A 315 1.17 4.10 -0.33
N PRO A 316 -0.05 4.64 -0.50
CA PRO A 316 -1.02 4.72 0.59
C PRO A 316 -1.46 3.33 1.05
N PRO A 317 -1.71 3.14 2.35
CA PRO A 317 -2.29 1.90 2.86
C PRO A 317 -3.71 1.70 2.33
N LEU A 318 -4.19 0.45 2.29
CA LEU A 318 -5.47 0.11 1.66
C LEU A 318 -6.67 0.81 2.32
N ARG A 319 -6.61 1.09 3.63
CA ARG A 319 -7.64 1.87 4.37
C ARG A 319 -7.80 3.32 3.88
N GLU A 320 -6.78 3.90 3.26
CA GLU A 320 -6.81 5.25 2.69
C GLU A 320 -7.25 5.27 1.20
N ARG A 321 -7.45 4.07 0.61
CA ARG A 321 -7.92 3.87 -0.77
C ARG A 321 -9.02 2.82 -0.84
N ARG A 322 -10.04 2.96 0.00
CA ARG A 322 -11.14 1.99 0.14
C ARG A 322 -11.88 1.72 -1.17
N ASP A 323 -11.97 2.72 -2.05
CA ASP A 323 -12.54 2.59 -3.41
C ASP A 323 -11.82 1.52 -4.26
N ASP A 324 -10.57 1.20 -3.94
CA ASP A 324 -9.80 0.18 -4.65
C ASP A 324 -10.07 -1.25 -4.13
N VAL A 325 -10.65 -1.40 -2.93
CA VAL A 325 -10.89 -2.72 -2.30
C VAL A 325 -11.78 -3.59 -3.18
N ARG A 326 -12.87 -3.02 -3.69
CA ARG A 326 -13.79 -3.73 -4.60
C ARG A 326 -13.07 -4.23 -5.86
N LEU A 327 -12.32 -3.36 -6.52
CA LEU A 327 -11.61 -3.69 -7.74
C LEU A 327 -10.56 -4.79 -7.53
N LEU A 328 -9.82 -4.69 -6.41
CA LEU A 328 -8.83 -5.68 -6.02
C LEU A 328 -9.48 -7.03 -5.69
N ALA A 329 -10.59 -7.02 -4.94
CA ALA A 329 -11.32 -8.23 -4.59
C ALA A 329 -11.87 -8.93 -5.84
N GLU A 330 -12.51 -8.21 -6.75
CA GLU A 330 -13.02 -8.73 -8.02
C GLU A 330 -11.88 -9.31 -8.89
N PHE A 331 -10.74 -8.64 -8.97
CA PHE A 331 -9.56 -9.12 -9.69
C PHE A 331 -9.01 -10.42 -9.10
N PHE A 332 -8.82 -10.48 -7.78
CA PHE A 332 -8.32 -11.70 -7.14
C PHE A 332 -9.29 -12.84 -7.30
N LEU A 333 -10.59 -12.56 -7.21
CA LEU A 333 -11.64 -13.56 -7.42
C LEU A 333 -11.61 -14.14 -8.85
N GLN A 334 -11.51 -13.27 -9.87
CA GLN A 334 -11.38 -13.69 -11.28
C GLN A 334 -10.12 -14.54 -11.48
N ARG A 335 -8.98 -14.12 -10.91
CA ARG A 335 -7.72 -14.86 -11.00
C ARG A 335 -7.80 -16.24 -10.34
N GLN A 336 -8.49 -16.36 -9.20
CA GLN A 336 -8.70 -17.65 -8.54
C GLN A 336 -9.71 -18.54 -9.31
N SER A 337 -10.78 -17.97 -9.83
CA SER A 337 -11.76 -18.70 -10.67
C SER A 337 -11.11 -19.27 -11.92
N ALA A 338 -10.24 -18.52 -12.60
CA ALA A 338 -9.51 -18.97 -13.77
C ALA A 338 -8.59 -20.18 -13.47
N ARG A 339 -8.01 -20.25 -12.26
CA ARG A 339 -7.16 -21.37 -11.81
C ARG A 339 -7.95 -22.64 -11.51
N ARG A 340 -9.17 -22.50 -11.02
CA ARG A 340 -10.03 -23.63 -10.56
C ARG A 340 -10.72 -24.39 -11.71
N ARG A 341 -10.73 -23.90 -12.94
CA ARG A 341 -11.51 -24.44 -14.07
C ARG A 341 -13.00 -24.66 -13.74
N GLY A 342 -13.53 -23.87 -12.79
CA GLY A 342 -14.92 -23.90 -12.30
C GLY A 342 -15.70 -22.66 -12.75
N PRO A 343 -16.99 -22.54 -12.35
CA PRO A 343 -17.77 -21.34 -12.61
C PRO A 343 -17.13 -20.11 -11.97
N VAL A 344 -17.37 -18.94 -12.56
CA VAL A 344 -16.84 -17.66 -12.07
C VAL A 344 -17.52 -17.35 -10.74
N MET A 345 -16.74 -17.33 -9.66
CA MET A 345 -17.23 -16.97 -8.34
C MET A 345 -17.56 -15.47 -8.27
N ARG A 346 -18.55 -15.12 -7.46
CA ARG A 346 -18.99 -13.74 -7.23
C ARG A 346 -19.04 -13.42 -5.75
N LEU A 347 -18.91 -12.15 -5.39
CA LEU A 347 -19.16 -11.64 -4.04
C LEU A 347 -20.63 -11.23 -3.92
N SER A 348 -21.28 -11.56 -2.81
CA SER A 348 -22.57 -10.95 -2.46
C SER A 348 -22.35 -9.46 -2.10
N SER A 349 -23.42 -8.65 -2.16
CA SER A 349 -23.37 -7.24 -1.74
C SER A 349 -22.87 -7.06 -0.31
N ASP A 350 -23.34 -7.92 0.59
CA ASP A 350 -22.99 -7.87 2.02
C ASP A 350 -21.52 -8.31 2.26
N ALA A 351 -21.04 -9.30 1.48
CA ALA A 351 -19.64 -9.71 1.50
C ALA A 351 -18.71 -8.58 1.02
N LEU A 352 -19.11 -7.86 -0.02
CA LEU A 352 -18.38 -6.72 -0.51
C LEU A 352 -18.36 -5.58 0.52
N ALA A 353 -19.49 -5.23 1.12
CA ALA A 353 -19.57 -4.22 2.17
C ALA A 353 -18.67 -4.57 3.38
N LEU A 354 -18.59 -5.87 3.75
CA LEU A 354 -17.67 -6.34 4.79
C LEU A 354 -16.20 -6.08 4.41
N LEU A 355 -15.80 -6.36 3.16
CA LEU A 355 -14.45 -6.14 2.68
C LEU A 355 -14.10 -4.64 2.65
N GLU A 356 -15.01 -3.78 2.21
CA GLU A 356 -14.83 -2.32 2.14
C GLU A 356 -14.76 -1.67 3.53
N ALA A 357 -15.44 -2.24 4.53
CA ALA A 357 -15.44 -1.73 5.91
C ALA A 357 -14.19 -2.08 6.70
N TYR A 358 -13.43 -3.09 6.29
CA TYR A 358 -12.25 -3.57 7.02
C TYR A 358 -11.01 -2.70 6.75
N ASP A 359 -10.14 -2.53 7.75
CA ASP A 359 -8.97 -1.62 7.66
C ASP A 359 -7.73 -2.22 6.99
N TRP A 360 -7.72 -3.52 6.75
CA TRP A 360 -6.65 -4.25 6.04
C TRP A 360 -5.24 -3.95 6.57
N PRO A 361 -4.90 -4.30 7.83
CA PRO A 361 -3.56 -4.05 8.38
C PRO A 361 -2.44 -4.72 7.59
N GLY A 362 -2.70 -5.84 6.88
CA GLY A 362 -1.79 -6.47 5.93
C GLY A 362 -1.98 -6.01 4.48
N ASN A 363 -2.77 -4.95 4.26
CA ASN A 363 -2.99 -4.31 2.98
C ASN A 363 -3.46 -5.28 1.87
N VAL A 364 -2.97 -5.11 0.65
CA VAL A 364 -3.34 -5.91 -0.53
C VAL A 364 -2.98 -7.38 -0.35
N ARG A 365 -1.86 -7.67 0.34
CA ARG A 365 -1.44 -9.06 0.60
C ARG A 365 -2.44 -9.80 1.50
N GLU A 366 -2.98 -9.14 2.51
CA GLU A 366 -4.01 -9.70 3.38
C GLU A 366 -5.33 -9.89 2.61
N LEU A 367 -5.75 -8.92 1.82
CA LEU A 367 -6.94 -9.02 0.97
C LEU A 367 -6.82 -10.19 -0.02
N GLU A 368 -5.70 -10.32 -0.73
CA GLU A 368 -5.43 -11.42 -1.64
C GLU A 368 -5.51 -12.78 -0.94
N ASN A 369 -4.85 -12.92 0.22
CA ASN A 369 -4.88 -14.16 1.00
C ASN A 369 -6.28 -14.49 1.52
N THR A 370 -7.05 -13.48 1.92
CA THR A 370 -8.42 -13.62 2.40
C THR A 370 -9.34 -14.13 1.29
N ILE A 371 -9.29 -13.53 0.09
CA ILE A 371 -10.04 -13.99 -1.08
C ILE A 371 -9.59 -15.39 -1.50
N GLN A 372 -8.29 -15.66 -1.52
CA GLN A 372 -7.77 -16.98 -1.86
C GLN A 372 -8.28 -18.06 -0.89
N ARG A 373 -8.29 -17.77 0.41
CA ARG A 373 -8.80 -18.69 1.45
C ARG A 373 -10.29 -18.90 1.29
N ALA A 374 -11.07 -17.83 1.12
CA ALA A 374 -12.50 -17.92 0.88
C ALA A 374 -12.82 -18.80 -0.34
N CYS A 375 -12.14 -18.58 -1.46
CA CYS A 375 -12.26 -19.39 -2.66
C CYS A 375 -11.85 -20.86 -2.45
N ALA A 376 -10.84 -21.14 -1.61
CA ALA A 376 -10.39 -22.50 -1.34
C ALA A 376 -11.37 -23.31 -0.48
N LEU A 377 -12.07 -22.64 0.43
CA LEU A 377 -12.98 -23.28 1.40
C LEU A 377 -14.43 -23.33 0.91
N CYS A 378 -14.85 -22.38 0.06
CA CYS A 378 -16.20 -22.32 -0.45
C CYS A 378 -16.38 -23.22 -1.69
N ASN A 379 -17.45 -24.02 -1.68
CA ASN A 379 -17.85 -24.87 -2.82
C ASN A 379 -19.00 -24.24 -3.65
N CYS A 380 -19.41 -23.01 -3.32
CA CYS A 380 -20.50 -22.29 -3.99
C CYS A 380 -19.97 -21.24 -4.97
N ASP A 381 -20.83 -20.82 -5.89
CA ASP A 381 -20.50 -19.80 -6.89
C ASP A 381 -20.58 -18.36 -6.35
N VAL A 382 -21.17 -18.18 -5.14
CA VAL A 382 -21.33 -16.88 -4.49
C VAL A 382 -20.74 -16.93 -3.09
N LEU A 383 -19.79 -16.05 -2.81
CA LEU A 383 -19.20 -15.87 -1.49
C LEU A 383 -20.09 -14.97 -0.63
N LEU A 384 -20.48 -15.47 0.52
CA LEU A 384 -21.23 -14.76 1.55
C LEU A 384 -20.27 -14.17 2.60
N PRO A 385 -20.71 -13.26 3.48
CA PRO A 385 -19.89 -12.73 4.57
C PRO A 385 -19.31 -13.83 5.49
N SER A 386 -20.05 -14.93 5.69
CA SER A 386 -19.63 -16.10 6.49
C SER A 386 -18.43 -16.85 5.88
N ASP A 387 -18.23 -16.75 4.57
CA ASP A 387 -17.16 -17.44 3.84
C ASP A 387 -15.85 -16.64 3.82
N ILE A 388 -15.91 -15.38 4.28
CA ILE A 388 -14.78 -14.45 4.25
C ILE A 388 -14.13 -14.36 5.63
N PRO A 389 -12.97 -14.99 5.86
CA PRO A 389 -12.31 -15.02 7.16
C PRO A 389 -11.54 -13.70 7.44
N VAL A 390 -12.24 -12.57 7.53
CA VAL A 390 -11.64 -11.27 7.86
C VAL A 390 -11.17 -11.28 9.31
N GLY A 391 -9.95 -10.82 9.58
CA GLY A 391 -9.41 -10.65 10.94
C GLY A 391 -8.89 -11.93 11.60
N SER A 392 -8.72 -13.04 10.86
CA SER A 392 -8.20 -14.31 11.40
C SER A 392 -6.71 -14.28 11.78
N VAL A 393 -5.99 -13.21 11.48
CA VAL A 393 -4.56 -13.05 11.80
C VAL A 393 -4.39 -11.90 12.76
N LYS A 394 -4.31 -12.23 14.06
CA LYS A 394 -4.10 -11.38 15.24
C LYS A 394 -5.33 -10.56 15.72
N GLY A 395 -6.06 -11.12 16.69
CA GLY A 395 -6.51 -10.41 17.90
C GLY A 395 -7.33 -9.12 17.78
N THR A 396 -7.80 -8.70 16.62
CA THR A 396 -8.62 -7.49 16.50
C THR A 396 -10.06 -7.89 16.24
N ARG A 397 -10.88 -7.68 17.24
CA ARG A 397 -12.31 -8.04 17.28
C ARG A 397 -13.08 -7.15 16.31
N PHE A 398 -13.64 -7.74 15.25
CA PHE A 398 -14.78 -7.15 14.54
C PHE A 398 -16.09 -7.63 15.18
N GLN A 399 -16.92 -6.69 15.58
CA GLN A 399 -18.28 -6.97 16.02
C GLN A 399 -19.18 -7.14 14.79
N SER A 400 -19.41 -8.37 14.34
CA SER A 400 -20.54 -8.68 13.49
C SER A 400 -21.47 -9.67 14.23
N SER A 401 -22.76 -9.41 14.16
CA SER A 401 -23.81 -10.10 14.90
C SER A 401 -23.91 -11.61 14.64
N VAL A 402 -23.23 -12.15 13.63
CA VAL A 402 -23.19 -13.60 13.31
C VAL A 402 -22.09 -14.34 14.08
N GLY A 403 -21.05 -13.62 14.55
CA GLY A 403 -19.94 -14.22 15.33
C GLY A 403 -20.23 -14.38 16.84
N THR A 404 -21.36 -13.87 17.33
CA THR A 404 -21.64 -13.86 18.77
C THR A 404 -21.89 -15.28 19.31
N VAL A 405 -22.64 -16.10 18.60
CA VAL A 405 -22.94 -17.47 19.01
C VAL A 405 -21.70 -18.37 18.96
N SER A 406 -20.84 -18.24 17.92
CA SER A 406 -19.58 -18.98 17.82
C SER A 406 -18.60 -18.58 18.93
N ARG A 407 -18.48 -17.28 19.25
CA ARG A 407 -17.63 -16.79 20.35
C ARG A 407 -18.14 -17.24 21.72
N MET A 408 -19.45 -17.32 21.91
CA MET A 408 -20.03 -17.88 23.12
C MET A 408 -19.72 -19.37 23.24
N GLN A 409 -19.77 -20.13 22.14
CA GLN A 409 -19.39 -21.54 22.12
C GLN A 409 -17.91 -21.76 22.41
N ASP A 410 -17.02 -20.92 21.84
CA ASP A 410 -15.58 -20.97 22.10
C ASP A 410 -15.25 -20.61 23.56
N ALA A 411 -15.91 -19.60 24.12
CA ALA A 411 -15.77 -19.24 25.54
C ALA A 411 -16.26 -20.34 26.48
N LEU A 412 -17.41 -20.96 26.17
CA LEU A 412 -17.93 -22.09 26.92
C LEU A 412 -17.00 -23.31 26.85
N SER A 413 -16.45 -23.62 25.67
CA SER A 413 -15.49 -24.70 25.47
C SER A 413 -14.22 -24.47 26.30
N SER A 414 -13.73 -23.24 26.34
CA SER A 414 -12.57 -22.84 27.15
C SER A 414 -12.86 -22.97 28.65
N LEU A 415 -14.03 -22.55 29.11
CA LEU A 415 -14.46 -22.70 30.50
C LEU A 415 -14.56 -24.18 30.93
N ILE A 416 -15.12 -25.06 30.07
CA ILE A 416 -15.18 -26.50 30.34
C ILE A 416 -13.77 -27.09 30.43
N SER A 417 -12.87 -26.71 29.54
CA SER A 417 -11.48 -27.17 29.55
C SER A 417 -10.72 -26.76 30.81
N ILE A 418 -10.94 -25.54 31.30
CA ILE A 418 -10.31 -25.04 32.54
C ILE A 418 -10.92 -25.78 33.76
N ALA A 419 -12.22 -25.98 33.79
CA ALA A 419 -12.91 -26.65 34.86
C ALA A 419 -12.49 -28.15 35.01
N GLN A 420 -12.14 -28.83 33.91
CA GLN A 420 -11.62 -30.20 33.94
C GLN A 420 -10.30 -30.32 34.75
N GLY A 421 -9.54 -29.23 34.89
CA GLY A 421 -8.33 -29.16 35.71
C GLY A 421 -8.58 -28.87 37.21
N GLN A 422 -9.85 -28.64 37.61
CA GLN A 422 -10.21 -28.27 39.00
C GLN A 422 -11.40 -29.14 39.47
N PRO A 423 -11.13 -30.34 40.04
CA PRO A 423 -12.17 -31.32 40.39
C PRO A 423 -13.15 -30.85 41.48
N ASP A 424 -12.77 -29.85 42.28
CA ASP A 424 -13.61 -29.30 43.36
C ASP A 424 -14.49 -28.12 42.90
N LEU A 425 -14.42 -27.72 41.63
CA LEU A 425 -15.21 -26.60 41.09
C LEU A 425 -16.55 -27.08 40.54
N GLU A 426 -17.63 -26.70 41.23
CA GLU A 426 -18.99 -26.83 40.68
C GLU A 426 -19.22 -25.76 39.60
N LEU A 427 -18.93 -26.10 38.36
CA LEU A 427 -18.87 -25.14 37.21
C LEU A 427 -20.16 -24.35 37.04
N LEU A 428 -21.35 -25.02 37.04
CA LEU A 428 -22.62 -24.33 36.80
C LEU A 428 -23.01 -23.32 37.89
N PRO A 429 -22.92 -23.65 39.19
CA PRO A 429 -23.15 -22.67 40.27
C PRO A 429 -22.13 -21.52 40.20
N TRP A 430 -20.88 -21.79 39.89
CA TRP A 430 -19.85 -20.77 39.74
C TRP A 430 -20.10 -19.81 38.59
N VAL A 431 -20.36 -20.33 37.37
CA VAL A 431 -20.70 -19.52 36.19
C VAL A 431 -21.96 -18.68 36.43
N ARG A 432 -22.98 -19.22 37.06
CA ARG A 432 -24.20 -18.50 37.34
C ARG A 432 -23.95 -17.29 38.27
N ARG A 433 -23.17 -17.47 39.32
CA ARG A 433 -22.78 -16.39 40.24
C ARG A 433 -21.95 -15.31 39.52
N GLU A 434 -20.95 -15.72 38.76
CA GLU A 434 -20.07 -14.79 38.08
C GLU A 434 -20.76 -13.99 36.98
N LEU A 435 -21.71 -14.61 36.25
CA LEU A 435 -22.54 -13.90 35.27
C LEU A 435 -23.47 -12.86 35.94
N CYS A 436 -24.06 -13.16 37.08
CA CYS A 436 -24.87 -12.19 37.81
C CYS A 436 -24.02 -11.02 38.29
N ARG A 437 -22.84 -11.27 38.88
CA ARG A 437 -21.90 -10.24 39.35
C ARG A 437 -21.41 -9.33 38.23
N LEU A 438 -21.00 -9.89 37.11
CA LEU A 438 -20.52 -9.13 35.94
C LEU A 438 -21.63 -8.31 35.29
N SER A 439 -22.86 -8.85 35.26
CA SER A 439 -24.02 -8.14 34.71
C SER A 439 -24.41 -6.95 35.59
N LEU A 440 -24.42 -7.09 36.91
CA LEU A 440 -24.67 -5.99 37.84
C LEU A 440 -23.61 -4.87 37.70
N ARG A 441 -22.32 -5.23 37.68
CA ARG A 441 -21.23 -4.26 37.41
C ARG A 441 -21.39 -3.55 36.05
N HIS A 442 -21.85 -4.26 35.03
CA HIS A 442 -22.03 -3.68 33.69
C HIS A 442 -23.19 -2.66 33.64
N PHE A 443 -24.22 -2.87 34.45
CA PHE A 443 -25.40 -1.98 34.53
C PHE A 443 -25.44 -1.10 35.78
N GLU A 444 -24.28 -0.84 36.39
CA GLU A 444 -24.15 0.04 37.56
C GLU A 444 -25.15 -0.36 38.69
N ASP A 445 -25.21 -1.65 39.01
CA ASP A 445 -26.07 -2.25 40.05
C ASP A 445 -27.58 -2.21 39.73
N ASP A 446 -27.99 -1.96 38.49
CA ASP A 446 -29.39 -2.08 38.04
C ASP A 446 -29.80 -3.53 37.87
N ALA A 447 -30.41 -4.11 38.92
CA ALA A 447 -30.85 -5.50 38.97
C ALA A 447 -31.92 -5.85 37.91
N ILE A 448 -32.71 -4.87 37.47
CA ILE A 448 -33.77 -5.07 36.47
C ILE A 448 -33.13 -5.32 35.10
N LYS A 449 -32.17 -4.52 34.69
CA LYS A 449 -31.47 -4.68 33.44
C LYS A 449 -30.60 -5.92 33.42
N ALA A 450 -29.94 -6.23 34.55
CA ALA A 450 -29.16 -7.47 34.69
C ALA A 450 -30.05 -8.71 34.55
N ALA A 451 -31.22 -8.74 35.18
CA ALA A 451 -32.20 -9.83 35.08
C ALA A 451 -32.71 -10.00 33.63
N GLN A 452 -32.99 -8.91 32.92
CA GLN A 452 -33.40 -8.96 31.50
C GLN A 452 -32.31 -9.53 30.60
N LEU A 453 -31.03 -9.14 30.81
CA LEU A 453 -29.92 -9.69 30.04
C LEU A 453 -29.73 -11.19 30.25
N LEU A 454 -29.86 -11.64 31.51
CA LEU A 454 -29.62 -13.03 31.92
C LEU A 454 -30.82 -13.96 31.68
N GLY A 455 -32.00 -13.39 31.43
CA GLY A 455 -33.24 -14.15 31.25
C GLY A 455 -33.74 -14.83 32.55
N VAL A 456 -33.46 -14.21 33.72
CA VAL A 456 -33.86 -14.70 35.05
C VAL A 456 -34.73 -13.67 35.77
N SER A 457 -35.34 -14.05 36.90
CA SER A 457 -36.11 -13.10 37.69
C SER A 457 -35.23 -12.14 38.48
N VAL A 458 -35.72 -10.92 38.77
CA VAL A 458 -34.97 -9.91 39.54
C VAL A 458 -34.63 -10.44 40.95
N GLY A 459 -35.55 -11.20 41.57
CA GLY A 459 -35.31 -11.80 42.88
C GLY A 459 -34.17 -12.81 42.89
N GLU A 460 -33.98 -13.60 41.81
CA GLU A 460 -32.84 -14.51 41.67
C GLU A 460 -31.50 -13.78 41.55
N VAL A 461 -31.45 -12.66 40.80
CA VAL A 461 -30.25 -11.83 40.71
C VAL A 461 -29.86 -11.26 42.03
N GLU A 462 -30.81 -10.71 42.77
CA GLU A 462 -30.58 -10.15 44.14
C GLU A 462 -30.17 -11.21 45.15
N GLU A 463 -30.74 -12.44 45.10
CA GLU A 463 -30.39 -13.53 46.00
C GLU A 463 -28.97 -14.01 45.75
N ILE A 464 -28.59 -14.17 44.46
CA ILE A 464 -27.25 -14.58 44.06
C ILE A 464 -26.21 -13.48 44.43
N ALA A 465 -26.53 -12.19 44.26
CA ALA A 465 -25.68 -11.10 44.65
C ALA A 465 -25.41 -11.07 46.15
N ARG A 466 -26.47 -11.20 46.98
CA ARG A 466 -26.34 -11.27 48.44
C ARG A 466 -25.51 -12.49 48.90
N SER A 467 -25.64 -13.61 48.24
CA SER A 467 -24.86 -14.83 48.56
C SER A 467 -23.39 -14.70 48.18
N ALA A 468 -23.09 -13.93 47.12
CA ALA A 468 -21.72 -13.67 46.67
C ALA A 468 -21.02 -12.69 47.61
N ASP A 469 -21.65 -11.59 48.05
CA ASP A 469 -21.11 -10.61 48.99
C ASP A 469 -20.81 -11.26 50.36
N LEU A 470 -21.69 -12.20 50.81
CA LEU A 470 -21.45 -12.97 52.03
C LEU A 470 -20.25 -13.91 51.90
N ALA A 471 -19.98 -14.48 50.72
CA ALA A 471 -18.85 -15.37 50.49
C ALA A 471 -17.51 -14.58 50.40
N GLU A 472 -17.46 -13.41 49.79
CA GLU A 472 -16.30 -12.55 49.76
C GLU A 472 -15.96 -12.00 51.17
N ALA A 473 -16.97 -11.61 51.96
CA ALA A 473 -16.77 -11.19 53.34
C ALA A 473 -16.22 -12.29 54.27
N LEU A 474 -16.57 -13.57 53.99
CA LEU A 474 -16.02 -14.71 54.71
C LEU A 474 -14.58 -15.05 54.29
N ASP A 475 -14.24 -14.91 53.01
CA ASP A 475 -12.88 -15.08 52.54
C ASP A 475 -11.92 -13.97 52.99
N GLU A 476 -12.34 -12.70 52.99
CA GLU A 476 -11.56 -11.59 53.56
C GLU A 476 -11.40 -11.72 55.08
N GLY A 477 -12.41 -12.17 55.78
CA GLY A 477 -12.34 -12.48 57.20
C GLY A 477 -11.37 -13.61 57.54
N ALA A 478 -11.29 -14.64 56.68
CA ALA A 478 -10.36 -15.76 56.83
C ALA A 478 -8.87 -15.32 56.57
N ILE A 479 -8.67 -14.42 55.60
CA ILE A 479 -7.34 -13.86 55.28
C ILE A 479 -6.86 -12.94 56.41
N GLN A 480 -7.73 -12.12 57.02
CA GLN A 480 -7.39 -11.30 58.16
C GLN A 480 -7.13 -12.12 59.43
N ALA A 481 -7.85 -13.22 59.65
CA ALA A 481 -7.61 -14.10 60.77
C ALA A 481 -6.29 -14.90 60.63
N ALA A 482 -5.88 -15.22 59.42
CA ALA A 482 -4.61 -15.88 59.13
C ALA A 482 -3.40 -14.93 59.30
N SER A 483 -3.56 -13.65 59.12
CA SER A 483 -2.52 -12.62 59.30
C SER A 483 -2.34 -12.15 60.73
N ALA A 484 -3.23 -12.52 61.63
CA ALA A 484 -3.28 -12.07 63.05
C ALA A 484 -2.70 -13.08 64.07
N LYS A 485 -1.86 -14.05 63.70
CA LYS A 485 -1.16 -14.93 64.66
C LYS A 485 0.09 -14.25 65.21
N PRO A 486 0.14 -14.01 66.55
CA PRO A 486 1.21 -13.26 67.16
C PRO A 486 2.51 -14.09 67.31
N ALA A 487 3.61 -13.42 67.06
CA ALA A 487 4.94 -13.87 67.42
C ALA A 487 5.07 -14.05 68.92
N LYS A 488 5.17 -15.25 69.45
CA LYS A 488 5.53 -15.55 70.82
C LYS A 488 6.85 -16.33 70.94
N ARG A 489 7.85 -15.61 71.51
CA ARG A 489 8.93 -16.06 72.38
C ARG A 489 9.94 -17.07 71.85
N ALA A 490 11.08 -16.59 71.54
CA ALA A 490 12.33 -17.27 71.89
C ALA A 490 13.28 -16.26 72.52
N SER A 491 13.21 -16.15 73.85
CA SER A 491 14.31 -15.60 74.64
C SER A 491 14.86 -16.65 75.56
N ARG A 492 16.18 -16.71 75.69
CA ARG A 492 17.06 -17.38 76.64
C ARG A 492 17.42 -18.84 76.40
N LYS A 493 18.66 -19.13 76.05
CA LYS A 493 19.71 -19.34 77.03
C LYS A 493 21.08 -19.26 76.36
N ALA A 494 21.82 -18.37 76.94
CA ALA A 494 23.25 -18.27 76.81
C ALA A 494 23.97 -19.27 77.74
N SER A 495 25.20 -19.43 77.46
CA SER A 495 26.32 -19.90 78.33
C SER A 495 26.66 -21.42 78.35
N GLY A 496 27.86 -21.64 78.07
CA GLY A 496 28.64 -22.73 78.70
C GLY A 496 29.41 -23.64 77.76
N ALA A 497 30.68 -23.34 77.68
CA ALA A 497 31.89 -24.07 77.32
C ALA A 497 32.39 -23.85 75.87
#